data_e2a9b17010daa3ed5bc94d5ec7f4db5e
#
_entry.id   e2a9b17010daa3ed5bc94d5ec7f4db5e
#
_cell.length_a   1.000
_cell.length_b   1.000
_cell.length_c   1.000
_cell.angle_alpha   90.00
_cell.angle_beta   90.00
_cell.angle_gamma   90.00
#
_symmetry.space_group_name_H-M   'P 1'
#
loop_
_entity.id
_entity.type
_entity.pdbx_description
1 polymer ?
#
loop_
_entity_poly.entity_id
_entity_poly.type
_entity_poly.pdbx_seq_one_letter_code
_entity_poly.pdbx_strand_id
1 'polypeptide(L)'
;FQYAGASRFAYNWALAREIENYEKGGKFLSDAELRKEFTKLRHSDEYAWLLSISNNVTKQAIKDACTAYKNFFKGLQKFPRFKSKKRSMPKFYQDNVKIRFSNTHVKFEGFSSSRKANKQKMNWVRLAEHGRIPTDAKYMNPRISFDGLNWWISVCVEFPDCRETLNDDGVGIDLGIKDLAVCSDGTKYKNINKSQKVKKLEKQKRRLQR
;
A
#
# COMPACT_ATOMS: atom_id res chain seq x y z
N PHE A 1 -9.43 -0.48 12.81
CA PHE A 1 -8.66 -1.73 12.92
C PHE A 1 -9.43 -2.98 12.47
N GLN A 2 -10.76 -3.02 12.64
CA GLN A 2 -11.60 -4.17 12.22
C GLN A 2 -11.42 -4.51 10.73
N TYR A 3 -11.46 -3.50 9.85
CA TYR A 3 -11.25 -3.68 8.40
C TYR A 3 -9.86 -4.25 8.08
N ALA A 4 -8.81 -3.77 8.75
CA ALA A 4 -7.47 -4.31 8.59
C ALA A 4 -7.34 -5.75 9.12
N GLY A 5 -8.06 -6.07 10.21
CA GLY A 5 -8.19 -7.43 10.75
C GLY A 5 -8.85 -8.37 9.75
N ALA A 6 -10.01 -7.97 9.19
CA ALA A 6 -10.73 -8.75 8.20
C ALA A 6 -9.94 -8.93 6.90
N SER A 7 -9.22 -7.89 6.44
CA SER A 7 -8.31 -7.98 5.29
C SER A 7 -7.21 -9.02 5.54
N ARG A 8 -6.58 -9.00 6.73
CA ARG A 8 -5.56 -9.98 7.11
C ARG A 8 -6.12 -11.40 7.18
N PHE A 9 -7.29 -11.56 7.79
CA PHE A 9 -7.97 -12.85 7.88
C PHE A 9 -8.26 -13.42 6.48
N ALA A 10 -8.88 -12.65 5.59
CA ALA A 10 -9.23 -13.08 4.25
C ALA A 10 -7.99 -13.41 3.39
N TYR A 11 -6.90 -12.64 3.54
CA TYR A 11 -5.62 -12.93 2.89
C TYR A 11 -5.05 -14.28 3.37
N ASN A 12 -4.99 -14.49 4.68
CA ASN A 12 -4.44 -15.71 5.27
C ASN A 12 -5.28 -16.93 4.92
N TRP A 13 -6.59 -16.79 4.97
CA TRP A 13 -7.51 -17.85 4.58
C TRP A 13 -7.30 -18.26 3.11
N ALA A 14 -7.24 -17.29 2.21
CA ALA A 14 -7.02 -17.58 0.78
C ALA A 14 -5.65 -18.23 0.54
N LEU A 15 -4.60 -17.77 1.20
CA LEU A 15 -3.28 -18.38 1.11
C LEU A 15 -3.27 -19.81 1.64
N ALA A 16 -3.94 -20.08 2.76
CA ALA A 16 -4.07 -21.44 3.30
C ALA A 16 -4.79 -22.38 2.33
N ARG A 17 -5.88 -21.90 1.70
CA ARG A 17 -6.62 -22.68 0.69
C ARG A 17 -5.78 -23.01 -0.54
N GLU A 18 -4.96 -22.07 -1.03
CA GLU A 18 -4.03 -22.30 -2.14
C GLU A 18 -2.98 -23.38 -1.78
N ILE A 19 -2.40 -23.28 -0.59
CA ILE A 19 -1.40 -24.24 -0.10
C ILE A 19 -2.03 -25.64 0.02
N GLU A 20 -3.16 -25.74 0.72
CA GLU A 20 -3.87 -27.01 0.90
C GLU A 20 -4.25 -27.66 -0.43
N ASN A 21 -4.73 -26.87 -1.38
CA ASN A 21 -5.09 -27.35 -2.70
C ASN A 21 -3.86 -27.86 -3.49
N TYR A 22 -2.75 -27.14 -3.39
CA TYR A 22 -1.50 -27.53 -4.03
C TYR A 22 -0.93 -28.81 -3.44
N GLU A 23 -0.93 -28.97 -2.11
CA GLU A 23 -0.49 -30.18 -1.42
C GLU A 23 -1.31 -31.42 -1.80
N LYS A 24 -2.58 -31.22 -2.16
CA LYS A 24 -3.48 -32.27 -2.69
C LYS A 24 -3.31 -32.53 -4.20
N GLY A 25 -2.32 -31.88 -4.85
CA GLY A 25 -2.08 -32.02 -6.29
C GLY A 25 -3.09 -31.26 -7.16
N GLY A 26 -3.86 -30.33 -6.58
CA GLY A 26 -4.82 -29.49 -7.29
C GLY A 26 -4.16 -28.40 -8.13
N LYS A 27 -4.91 -27.90 -9.12
CA LYS A 27 -4.51 -26.73 -9.91
C LYS A 27 -4.70 -25.44 -9.12
N PHE A 28 -3.96 -24.38 -9.48
CA PHE A 28 -4.11 -23.04 -8.92
C PHE A 28 -5.59 -22.60 -8.88
N LEU A 29 -6.06 -22.18 -7.72
CA LEU A 29 -7.41 -21.65 -7.53
C LEU A 29 -7.48 -20.19 -7.97
N SER A 30 -8.46 -19.86 -8.80
CA SER A 30 -8.67 -18.46 -9.17
C SER A 30 -9.23 -17.65 -8.00
N ASP A 31 -8.97 -16.34 -8.01
CA ASP A 31 -9.57 -15.44 -7.01
C ASP A 31 -11.10 -15.45 -7.05
N ALA A 32 -11.70 -15.80 -8.19
CA ALA A 32 -13.15 -15.94 -8.33
C ALA A 32 -13.69 -17.18 -7.58
N GLU A 33 -13.00 -18.32 -7.68
CA GLU A 33 -13.35 -19.54 -6.95
C GLU A 33 -13.23 -19.33 -5.44
N LEU A 34 -12.09 -18.82 -4.99
CA LEU A 34 -11.87 -18.52 -3.57
C LEU A 34 -12.87 -17.50 -3.02
N ARG A 35 -13.27 -16.50 -3.79
CA ARG A 35 -14.33 -15.57 -3.37
C ARG A 35 -15.70 -16.22 -3.21
N LYS A 36 -16.03 -17.19 -4.05
CA LYS A 36 -17.27 -17.97 -3.90
C LYS A 36 -17.25 -18.79 -2.62
N GLU A 37 -16.14 -19.47 -2.33
CA GLU A 37 -15.97 -20.23 -1.07
C GLU A 37 -16.02 -19.29 0.14
N PHE A 38 -15.29 -18.17 0.08
CA PHE A 38 -15.28 -17.19 1.17
C PHE A 38 -16.64 -16.55 1.42
N THR A 39 -17.47 -16.39 0.38
CA THR A 39 -18.84 -15.90 0.53
C THR A 39 -19.70 -16.89 1.33
N LYS A 40 -19.55 -18.18 1.11
CA LYS A 40 -20.24 -19.21 1.92
C LYS A 40 -19.75 -19.18 3.38
N LEU A 41 -18.44 -19.08 3.58
CA LEU A 41 -17.83 -19.03 4.91
C LEU A 41 -18.33 -17.83 5.72
N ARG A 42 -18.39 -16.63 5.15
CA ARG A 42 -18.83 -15.42 5.87
C ARG A 42 -20.30 -15.43 6.28
N HIS A 43 -21.12 -16.33 5.72
CA HIS A 43 -22.53 -16.50 6.09
C HIS A 43 -22.73 -17.61 7.12
N SER A 44 -21.68 -18.30 7.55
CA SER A 44 -21.77 -19.22 8.68
C SER A 44 -21.74 -18.45 10.00
N ASP A 45 -22.31 -19.05 11.05
CA ASP A 45 -22.45 -18.41 12.37
C ASP A 45 -21.10 -17.98 12.96
N GLU A 46 -20.07 -18.80 12.81
CA GLU A 46 -18.72 -18.55 13.31
C GLU A 46 -18.10 -17.29 12.70
N TYR A 47 -18.39 -16.98 11.42
CA TYR A 47 -17.79 -15.87 10.67
C TYR A 47 -18.78 -14.74 10.37
N ALA A 48 -19.94 -14.74 11.01
CA ALA A 48 -20.98 -13.71 10.81
C ALA A 48 -20.48 -12.28 11.07
N TRP A 49 -19.45 -12.11 11.91
CA TRP A 49 -18.80 -10.82 12.13
C TRP A 49 -18.23 -10.18 10.85
N LEU A 50 -17.89 -10.99 9.84
CA LEU A 50 -17.43 -10.50 8.53
C LEU A 50 -18.54 -9.78 7.74
N LEU A 51 -19.80 -10.00 8.07
CA LEU A 51 -20.93 -9.32 7.41
C LEU A 51 -20.97 -7.83 7.70
N SER A 52 -20.38 -7.39 8.83
CA SER A 52 -20.23 -5.97 9.17
C SER A 52 -19.14 -5.26 8.37
N ILE A 53 -18.28 -6.03 7.68
CA ILE A 53 -17.15 -5.52 6.89
C ILE A 53 -17.54 -5.45 5.42
N SER A 54 -17.12 -4.38 4.73
CA SER A 54 -17.33 -4.28 3.28
C SER A 54 -16.74 -5.49 2.56
N ASN A 55 -17.54 -6.08 1.69
CA ASN A 55 -17.12 -7.20 0.86
C ASN A 55 -15.92 -6.85 -0.04
N ASN A 56 -15.78 -5.59 -0.44
CA ASN A 56 -14.66 -5.13 -1.27
C ASN A 56 -13.30 -5.25 -0.57
N VAL A 57 -13.28 -5.11 0.77
CA VAL A 57 -12.06 -5.30 1.59
C VAL A 57 -11.57 -6.74 1.52
N THR A 58 -12.47 -7.70 1.75
CA THR A 58 -12.13 -9.13 1.75
C THR A 58 -11.84 -9.65 0.35
N LYS A 59 -12.63 -9.24 -0.66
CA LYS A 59 -12.39 -9.57 -2.07
C LYS A 59 -10.99 -9.17 -2.53
N GLN A 60 -10.57 -7.94 -2.22
CA GLN A 60 -9.24 -7.48 -2.62
C GLN A 60 -8.13 -8.20 -1.87
N ALA A 61 -8.33 -8.52 -0.59
CA ALA A 61 -7.36 -9.28 0.18
C ALA A 61 -7.15 -10.70 -0.38
N ILE A 62 -8.21 -11.37 -0.82
CA ILE A 62 -8.15 -12.68 -1.50
C ILE A 62 -7.38 -12.53 -2.83
N LYS A 63 -7.71 -11.53 -3.63
CA LYS A 63 -7.00 -11.26 -4.89
C LYS A 63 -5.51 -10.99 -4.66
N ASP A 64 -5.17 -10.24 -3.61
CA ASP A 64 -3.78 -9.97 -3.24
C ASP A 64 -3.02 -11.26 -2.87
N ALA A 65 -3.67 -12.21 -2.17
CA ALA A 65 -3.10 -13.51 -1.82
C ALA A 65 -2.85 -14.36 -3.08
N CYS A 66 -3.86 -14.49 -3.95
CA CYS A 66 -3.73 -15.21 -5.23
C CYS A 66 -2.62 -14.63 -6.09
N THR A 67 -2.52 -13.30 -6.16
CA THR A 67 -1.48 -12.62 -6.94
C THR A 67 -0.09 -12.91 -6.37
N ALA A 68 0.07 -12.85 -5.03
CA ALA A 68 1.34 -13.14 -4.38
C ALA A 68 1.76 -14.61 -4.61
N TYR A 69 0.83 -15.55 -4.49
CA TYR A 69 1.07 -16.97 -4.74
C TYR A 69 1.45 -17.25 -6.20
N LYS A 70 0.71 -16.64 -7.15
CA LYS A 70 1.02 -16.74 -8.59
C LYS A 70 2.38 -16.15 -8.94
N ASN A 71 2.76 -15.02 -8.34
CA ASN A 71 4.04 -14.37 -8.56
C ASN A 71 5.22 -15.21 -8.03
N PHE A 72 5.02 -15.99 -6.97
CA PHE A 72 6.00 -16.94 -6.48
C PHE A 72 6.30 -18.02 -7.55
N PHE A 73 5.28 -18.66 -8.13
CA PHE A 73 5.48 -19.66 -9.18
C PHE A 73 6.09 -19.10 -10.46
N LYS A 74 5.92 -17.80 -10.71
CA LYS A 74 6.58 -17.11 -11.81
C LYS A 74 8.04 -16.70 -11.50
N GLY A 75 8.54 -16.98 -10.31
CA GLY A 75 9.88 -16.59 -9.86
C GLY A 75 10.03 -15.09 -9.60
N LEU A 76 8.94 -14.31 -9.59
CA LEU A 76 8.98 -12.86 -9.42
C LEU A 76 9.09 -12.44 -7.94
N GLN A 77 8.65 -13.30 -7.01
CA GLN A 77 8.64 -13.01 -5.57
C GLN A 77 8.95 -14.27 -4.75
N LYS A 78 9.39 -14.07 -3.50
CA LYS A 78 9.52 -15.15 -2.54
C LYS A 78 8.15 -15.72 -2.16
N PHE A 79 8.14 -16.93 -1.58
CA PHE A 79 6.91 -17.56 -1.11
C PHE A 79 6.13 -16.62 -0.17
N PRO A 80 4.82 -16.43 -0.41
CA PRO A 80 4.00 -15.54 0.39
C PRO A 80 3.87 -16.03 1.82
N ARG A 81 4.01 -15.12 2.79
CA ARG A 81 3.94 -15.43 4.20
C ARG A 81 2.55 -15.09 4.77
N PHE A 82 2.12 -15.86 5.75
CA PHE A 82 0.95 -15.51 6.55
C PHE A 82 1.18 -14.18 7.28
N LYS A 83 0.18 -13.33 7.24
CA LYS A 83 0.20 -12.03 7.90
C LYS A 83 -0.17 -12.19 9.38
N SER A 84 0.59 -11.59 10.28
CA SER A 84 0.30 -11.56 11.71
C SER A 84 0.08 -10.14 12.22
N LYS A 85 -0.66 -9.99 13.32
CA LYS A 85 -0.89 -8.68 13.96
C LYS A 85 0.41 -8.00 14.40
N LYS A 86 1.41 -8.79 14.82
CA LYS A 86 2.70 -8.27 15.31
C LYS A 86 3.67 -7.86 14.20
N ARG A 87 3.63 -8.55 13.04
CA ARG A 87 4.63 -8.38 11.98
C ARG A 87 4.14 -7.64 10.76
N SER A 88 2.81 -7.57 10.59
CA SER A 88 2.23 -6.97 9.38
C SER A 88 1.57 -5.65 9.73
N MET A 89 1.93 -4.61 8.99
CA MET A 89 1.28 -3.30 9.07
C MET A 89 -0.22 -3.46 8.82
N PRO A 90 -1.10 -2.92 9.69
CA PRO A 90 -2.53 -2.90 9.45
C PRO A 90 -2.84 -2.20 8.13
N LYS A 91 -3.46 -2.91 7.19
CA LYS A 91 -3.72 -2.40 5.85
C LYS A 91 -4.99 -3.01 5.27
N PHE A 92 -5.78 -2.21 4.58
CA PHE A 92 -6.96 -2.67 3.86
C PHE A 92 -7.24 -1.83 2.61
N TYR A 93 -7.96 -2.42 1.68
CA TYR A 93 -8.42 -1.78 0.47
C TYR A 93 -9.74 -1.03 0.72
N GLN A 94 -9.93 0.09 0.03
CA GLN A 94 -11.18 0.80 -0.03
C GLN A 94 -11.69 0.79 -1.48
N ASP A 95 -13.01 0.65 -1.65
CA ASP A 95 -13.60 0.62 -2.99
C ASP A 95 -13.35 1.94 -3.74
N ASN A 96 -12.80 1.82 -4.96
CA ASN A 96 -12.41 2.98 -5.79
C ASN A 96 -13.63 3.76 -6.34
N VAL A 97 -14.78 3.10 -6.47
CA VAL A 97 -16.02 3.76 -6.93
C VAL A 97 -16.71 4.52 -5.81
N LYS A 98 -16.57 4.02 -4.59
CA LYS A 98 -17.26 4.56 -3.41
C LYS A 98 -16.46 5.58 -2.62
N ILE A 99 -15.14 5.61 -2.79
CA ILE A 99 -14.30 6.63 -2.17
C ILE A 99 -14.52 7.99 -2.84
N ARG A 100 -14.52 9.05 -2.05
CA ARG A 100 -14.61 10.43 -2.54
C ARG A 100 -13.63 11.30 -1.76
N PHE A 101 -13.05 12.27 -2.44
CA PHE A 101 -12.17 13.26 -1.84
C PHE A 101 -12.77 14.65 -1.97
N SER A 102 -12.53 15.47 -0.97
CA SER A 102 -12.61 16.92 -1.02
C SER A 102 -11.21 17.48 -0.71
N ASN A 103 -11.02 18.78 -0.84
CA ASN A 103 -9.72 19.39 -0.52
C ASN A 103 -9.22 19.09 0.90
N THR A 104 -10.12 18.79 1.83
CA THR A 104 -9.81 18.64 3.25
C THR A 104 -10.22 17.31 3.86
N HIS A 105 -11.07 16.53 3.19
CA HIS A 105 -11.63 15.29 3.74
C HIS A 105 -11.68 14.17 2.71
N VAL A 106 -11.68 12.95 3.19
CA VAL A 106 -11.97 11.74 2.43
C VAL A 106 -13.25 11.08 2.97
N LYS A 107 -14.09 10.63 2.04
CA LYS A 107 -15.28 9.82 2.36
C LYS A 107 -15.00 8.37 2.06
N PHE A 108 -15.19 7.51 3.06
CA PHE A 108 -15.07 6.07 2.92
C PHE A 108 -16.41 5.40 2.61
N GLU A 109 -16.36 4.19 2.05
CA GLU A 109 -17.51 3.30 1.94
C GLU A 109 -18.07 3.04 3.34
N GLY A 110 -19.37 3.26 3.50
CA GLY A 110 -20.09 3.40 4.75
C GLY A 110 -19.62 2.57 5.94
N PHE A 111 -19.30 3.28 7.00
CA PHE A 111 -19.15 2.73 8.34
C PHE A 111 -20.48 2.69 9.10
N SER A 112 -21.61 2.97 8.45
CA SER A 112 -22.89 3.04 9.12
C SER A 112 -23.61 1.69 9.09
N SER A 113 -23.78 1.09 10.23
CA SER A 113 -24.56 -0.13 10.44
C SER A 113 -26.06 0.11 10.57
N SER A 114 -26.55 1.34 10.68
CA SER A 114 -27.98 1.64 10.75
C SER A 114 -28.37 2.88 9.97
N ARG A 115 -29.34 2.71 9.06
CA ARG A 115 -29.86 3.79 8.20
C ARG A 115 -30.52 4.94 8.97
N LYS A 116 -30.93 4.74 10.24
CA LYS A 116 -31.65 5.73 11.05
C LYS A 116 -30.78 6.45 12.09
N ALA A 117 -29.74 5.82 12.63
CA ALA A 117 -28.94 6.37 13.73
C ALA A 117 -27.83 7.34 13.29
N ASN A 118 -27.38 7.29 12.04
CA ASN A 118 -26.24 8.06 11.58
C ASN A 118 -26.59 8.97 10.40
N LYS A 119 -27.45 9.93 10.61
CA LYS A 119 -27.48 11.15 9.78
C LYS A 119 -26.19 11.99 9.97
N GLN A 120 -25.36 11.65 10.97
CA GLN A 120 -24.07 12.28 11.18
C GLN A 120 -23.08 11.77 10.12
N LYS A 121 -22.35 12.71 9.53
CA LYS A 121 -21.38 12.52 8.44
C LYS A 121 -20.11 11.76 8.90
N MET A 122 -20.24 10.68 9.66
CA MET A 122 -19.11 9.94 10.25
C MET A 122 -18.23 9.21 9.25
N ASN A 123 -18.65 9.11 7.99
CA ASN A 123 -17.85 8.51 6.93
C ASN A 123 -16.89 9.50 6.25
N TRP A 124 -16.92 10.79 6.61
CA TRP A 124 -15.97 11.79 6.19
C TRP A 124 -14.87 11.94 7.24
N VAL A 125 -13.63 11.72 6.84
CA VAL A 125 -12.44 11.83 7.70
C VAL A 125 -11.60 12.99 7.21
N ARG A 126 -11.17 13.87 8.13
CA ARG A 126 -10.29 14.98 7.80
C ARG A 126 -8.90 14.47 7.41
N LEU A 127 -8.35 15.02 6.35
CA LEU A 127 -6.98 14.79 5.90
C LEU A 127 -6.06 15.80 6.61
N ALA A 128 -4.86 15.35 6.96
CA ALA A 128 -3.81 16.26 7.47
C ALA A 128 -3.20 17.07 6.33
N GLU A 129 -3.07 16.47 5.14
CA GLU A 129 -2.60 17.12 3.92
C GLU A 129 -3.81 17.57 3.08
N HIS A 130 -3.91 18.86 2.79
CA HIS A 130 -5.01 19.43 2.02
C HIS A 130 -4.60 19.61 0.55
N GLY A 131 -5.57 19.45 -0.35
CA GLY A 131 -5.39 19.72 -1.79
C GLY A 131 -4.46 18.78 -2.54
N ARG A 132 -3.87 17.77 -1.88
CA ARG A 132 -2.89 16.89 -2.51
C ARG A 132 -3.51 15.87 -3.48
N ILE A 133 -4.74 15.46 -3.24
CA ILE A 133 -5.45 14.51 -4.08
C ILE A 133 -6.49 15.27 -4.90
N PRO A 134 -6.43 15.22 -6.24
CA PRO A 134 -7.43 15.86 -7.10
C PRO A 134 -8.84 15.35 -6.77
N THR A 135 -9.83 16.24 -6.77
CA THR A 135 -11.21 15.91 -6.39
C THR A 135 -12.07 15.37 -7.53
N ASP A 136 -11.64 15.60 -8.76
CA ASP A 136 -12.32 15.28 -10.02
C ASP A 136 -11.65 14.15 -10.82
N ALA A 137 -10.69 13.46 -10.20
CA ALA A 137 -9.91 12.43 -10.85
C ALA A 137 -10.53 11.04 -10.68
N LYS A 138 -10.14 10.12 -11.57
CA LYS A 138 -10.41 8.69 -11.43
C LYS A 138 -9.43 8.08 -10.44
N TYR A 139 -9.97 7.53 -9.36
CA TYR A 139 -9.16 6.89 -8.33
C TYR A 139 -9.02 5.40 -8.58
N MET A 140 -7.80 4.89 -8.41
CA MET A 140 -7.50 3.47 -8.57
C MET A 140 -6.76 2.95 -7.34
N ASN A 141 -7.09 1.70 -6.94
CA ASN A 141 -6.44 0.94 -5.88
C ASN A 141 -6.23 1.71 -4.55
N PRO A 142 -7.26 2.37 -4.00
CA PRO A 142 -7.10 3.08 -2.72
C PRO A 142 -6.76 2.10 -1.61
N ARG A 143 -5.72 2.41 -0.84
CA ARG A 143 -5.25 1.60 0.30
C ARG A 143 -5.13 2.46 1.54
N ILE A 144 -5.64 1.97 2.64
CA ILE A 144 -5.47 2.59 3.95
C ILE A 144 -4.50 1.73 4.76
N SER A 145 -3.49 2.35 5.36
CA SER A 145 -2.47 1.67 6.17
C SER A 145 -2.15 2.47 7.43
N PHE A 146 -1.72 1.76 8.48
CA PHE A 146 -1.36 2.35 9.77
C PHE A 146 0.11 2.05 10.05
N ASP A 147 0.91 3.08 10.30
CA ASP A 147 2.36 2.97 10.52
C ASP A 147 2.75 2.76 12.00
N GLY A 148 1.77 2.77 12.89
CA GLY A 148 1.97 2.73 14.35
C GLY A 148 1.57 4.04 15.03
N LEU A 149 1.59 5.16 14.31
CA LEU A 149 1.21 6.49 14.79
C LEU A 149 0.04 7.06 14.00
N ASN A 150 0.11 6.99 12.67
CA ASN A 150 -0.83 7.64 11.76
C ASN A 150 -1.49 6.65 10.81
N TRP A 151 -2.70 6.99 10.39
CA TRP A 151 -3.36 6.35 9.27
C TRP A 151 -3.00 7.09 7.98
N TRP A 152 -2.56 6.34 6.99
CA TRP A 152 -2.21 6.83 5.67
C TRP A 152 -3.21 6.34 4.63
N ILE A 153 -3.51 7.19 3.66
CA ILE A 153 -4.24 6.80 2.47
C ILE A 153 -3.32 6.94 1.26
N SER A 154 -3.25 5.88 0.46
CA SER A 154 -2.53 5.85 -0.81
C SER A 154 -3.54 5.56 -1.91
N VAL A 155 -3.52 6.35 -2.97
CA VAL A 155 -4.41 6.20 -4.11
C VAL A 155 -3.65 6.48 -5.39
N CYS A 156 -3.85 5.66 -6.42
CA CYS A 156 -3.37 5.96 -7.76
C CYS A 156 -4.38 6.88 -8.45
N VAL A 157 -3.86 7.92 -9.07
CA VAL A 157 -4.65 8.91 -9.81
C VAL A 157 -4.14 8.94 -11.24
N GLU A 158 -5.03 8.95 -12.20
CA GLU A 158 -4.69 9.09 -13.61
C GLU A 158 -4.52 10.58 -13.89
N PHE A 159 -3.30 10.98 -14.23
CA PHE A 159 -3.02 12.33 -14.71
C PHE A 159 -2.98 12.32 -16.24
N PRO A 160 -3.45 13.39 -16.90
CA PRO A 160 -3.17 13.57 -18.31
C PRO A 160 -1.66 13.58 -18.50
N ASP A 161 -1.19 13.00 -19.60
CA ASP A 161 0.24 12.97 -19.96
C ASP A 161 0.67 14.42 -20.31
N CYS A 162 1.00 15.16 -19.27
CA CYS A 162 1.64 16.47 -19.42
C CYS A 162 3.12 16.21 -19.73
N ARG A 163 3.41 15.74 -20.94
CA ARG A 163 4.76 15.87 -21.47
C ARG A 163 4.97 17.36 -21.72
N GLU A 164 5.51 18.03 -20.72
CA GLU A 164 6.20 19.28 -20.99
C GLU A 164 7.25 18.94 -22.05
N THR A 165 7.22 19.65 -23.16
CA THR A 165 8.34 19.66 -24.10
C THR A 165 9.54 20.07 -23.27
N LEU A 166 10.40 19.09 -22.94
CA LEU A 166 11.66 19.37 -22.28
C LEU A 166 12.37 20.37 -23.19
N ASN A 167 12.57 21.59 -22.72
CA ASN A 167 13.48 22.51 -23.37
C ASN A 167 14.84 21.82 -23.43
N ASP A 168 15.58 21.98 -24.51
CA ASP A 168 16.90 21.38 -24.72
C ASP A 168 17.96 21.83 -23.69
N ASP A 169 17.59 22.63 -22.72
CA ASP A 169 18.45 23.16 -21.64
C ASP A 169 18.68 22.16 -20.48
N GLY A 170 18.49 20.87 -20.72
CA GLY A 170 18.73 19.81 -19.73
C GLY A 170 20.23 19.65 -19.43
N VAL A 171 20.62 19.69 -18.15
CA VAL A 171 21.97 19.33 -17.70
C VAL A 171 22.02 17.88 -17.33
N GLY A 172 22.83 17.07 -18.02
CA GLY A 172 23.14 15.70 -17.65
C GLY A 172 24.05 15.69 -16.41
N ILE A 173 23.72 14.89 -15.40
CA ILE A 173 24.52 14.77 -14.17
C ILE A 173 24.95 13.31 -14.01
N ASP A 174 26.26 13.08 -14.02
CA ASP A 174 26.87 11.79 -13.65
C ASP A 174 27.32 11.82 -12.19
N LEU A 175 26.87 10.84 -11.40
CA LEU A 175 27.22 10.72 -9.99
C LEU A 175 28.38 9.76 -9.80
N GLY A 176 29.45 10.23 -9.17
CA GLY A 176 30.66 9.47 -9.00
C GLY A 176 31.18 9.40 -7.56
N ILE A 177 32.15 8.50 -7.35
CA ILE A 177 32.82 8.33 -6.04
C ILE A 177 33.97 9.32 -5.85
N LYS A 178 34.69 9.67 -6.92
CA LYS A 178 35.82 10.60 -6.87
C LYS A 178 35.32 12.04 -6.79
N ASP A 179 34.52 12.43 -7.73
CA ASP A 179 33.73 13.66 -7.71
C ASP A 179 32.28 13.26 -7.39
N LEU A 180 31.58 14.06 -6.59
CA LEU A 180 30.20 13.78 -6.20
C LEU A 180 29.25 13.84 -7.40
N ALA A 181 29.47 14.81 -8.28
CA ALA A 181 28.74 14.98 -9.52
C ALA A 181 29.60 15.65 -10.58
N VAL A 182 29.43 15.21 -11.82
CA VAL A 182 30.00 15.86 -13.02
C VAL A 182 28.82 16.21 -13.93
N CYS A 183 28.66 17.48 -14.24
CA CYS A 183 27.59 17.95 -15.09
C CYS A 183 28.03 18.00 -16.55
N SER A 184 27.09 17.87 -17.48
CA SER A 184 27.36 17.95 -18.92
C SER A 184 27.86 19.32 -19.38
N ASP A 185 27.65 20.39 -18.59
CA ASP A 185 28.19 21.73 -18.77
C ASP A 185 29.67 21.86 -18.35
N GLY A 186 30.30 20.75 -17.89
CA GLY A 186 31.69 20.73 -17.43
C GLY A 186 31.86 21.04 -15.93
N THR A 187 30.78 21.40 -15.20
CA THR A 187 30.82 21.69 -13.75
C THR A 187 31.11 20.41 -12.97
N LYS A 188 32.08 20.45 -12.05
CA LYS A 188 32.45 19.32 -11.20
C LYS A 188 32.25 19.63 -9.72
N TYR A 189 31.52 18.80 -9.02
CA TYR A 189 31.31 18.89 -7.59
C TYR A 189 32.15 17.84 -6.88
N LYS A 190 33.12 18.28 -6.07
CA LYS A 190 34.00 17.37 -5.31
C LYS A 190 33.26 16.63 -4.24
N ASN A 191 33.60 15.37 -4.02
CA ASN A 191 33.05 14.58 -2.92
C ASN A 191 33.61 15.07 -1.58
N ILE A 192 32.78 15.81 -0.84
CA ILE A 192 33.12 16.38 0.47
C ILE A 192 33.46 15.31 1.51
N ASN A 193 32.90 14.10 1.41
CA ASN A 193 33.15 12.99 2.32
C ASN A 193 34.61 12.51 2.28
N LYS A 194 35.35 12.82 1.22
CA LYS A 194 36.78 12.53 1.10
C LYS A 194 37.68 13.64 1.64
N SER A 195 37.11 14.77 2.05
CA SER A 195 37.87 15.89 2.58
C SER A 195 38.55 15.55 3.91
N GLN A 196 39.72 16.13 4.16
CA GLN A 196 40.42 15.94 5.42
C GLN A 196 39.61 16.40 6.63
N LYS A 197 38.78 17.43 6.46
CA LYS A 197 37.87 17.95 7.50
C LYS A 197 36.85 16.90 7.93
N VAL A 198 36.18 16.23 6.98
CA VAL A 198 35.20 15.18 7.28
C VAL A 198 35.88 13.99 7.95
N LYS A 199 37.03 13.52 7.44
CA LYS A 199 37.80 12.43 8.06
C LYS A 199 38.22 12.74 9.50
N LYS A 200 38.59 14.01 9.78
CA LYS A 200 38.91 14.47 11.12
C LYS A 200 37.71 14.42 12.06
N LEU A 201 36.56 14.88 11.59
CA LEU A 201 35.29 14.86 12.35
C LEU A 201 34.81 13.43 12.62
N GLU A 202 34.91 12.53 11.65
CA GLU A 202 34.61 11.10 11.85
C GLU A 202 35.50 10.46 12.90
N LYS A 203 36.80 10.75 12.87
CA LYS A 203 37.72 10.28 13.87
C LYS A 203 37.40 10.82 15.27
N GLN A 204 36.99 12.08 15.37
CA GLN A 204 36.56 12.69 16.63
C GLN A 204 35.24 12.04 17.12
N LYS A 205 34.25 11.86 16.23
CA LYS A 205 33.02 11.16 16.55
C LYS A 205 33.28 9.76 17.14
N ARG A 206 34.16 8.95 16.51
CA ARG A 206 34.51 7.61 16.98
C ARG A 206 35.16 7.63 18.35
N ARG A 207 35.97 8.67 18.69
CA ARG A 207 36.55 8.84 20.01
C ARG A 207 35.53 9.15 21.10
N LEU A 208 34.50 9.94 20.76
CA LEU A 208 33.42 10.32 21.69
C LEU A 208 32.40 9.19 21.91
N GLN A 209 32.37 8.19 21.01
CA GLN A 209 31.47 7.03 21.11
C GLN A 209 32.10 5.81 21.81
N ARG A 210 33.37 5.90 22.22
CA ARG A 210 34.08 4.90 23.04
C ARG A 210 34.05 5.29 24.51
#